data_831214d87532b8b74a5f2a37fd1d0b67
#
_entry.id   831214d87532b8b74a5f2a37fd1d0b67
#
_cell.length_a   1.000
_cell.length_b   1.000
_cell.length_c   1.000
_cell.angle_alpha   90.00
_cell.angle_beta   90.00
_cell.angle_gamma   90.00
#
_symmetry.space_group_name_H-M   'P 1'
#
loop_
_entity.id
_entity.type
_entity.pdbx_description
1 polymer ?
#
loop_
_entity_poly.entity_id
_entity_poly.type
_entity_poly.pdbx_seq_one_letter_code
_entity_poly.pdbx_strand_id
1 'polypeptide(L)'
;KDRMIRKLGQQLRINRSKIKETSDTNTDFDDLDSAIRSGYFLKDGLSNHEDFYYLNLLITVTADTPDDLDWKCAEMKKLLISQDMNVQSCNFCQEQALRSSFPLVKLDKSLFERSKRNVLTLGAASCYPFTAYELCDDNGILLGVNKHNNSLIIVDIFDSRIYKNANIAILGTSGSGKTF
;
A
#
# COMPACT_ATOMS: atom_id res chain seq x y z
N LYS A 1 -12.75 -3.77 -21.94
CA LYS A 1 -13.63 -3.89 -20.80
C LYS A 1 -14.61 -5.07 -21.01
N ASP A 2 -15.45 -5.06 -22.01
CA ASP A 2 -16.47 -6.10 -22.30
C ASP A 2 -15.90 -7.51 -22.48
N ARG A 3 -14.74 -7.62 -23.14
CA ARG A 3 -14.04 -8.91 -23.28
C ARG A 3 -13.59 -9.45 -21.92
N MET A 4 -13.18 -8.59 -21.00
CA MET A 4 -12.76 -8.98 -19.64
C MET A 4 -13.97 -9.41 -18.81
N ILE A 5 -15.05 -8.65 -18.84
CA ILE A 5 -16.32 -9.01 -18.18
C ILE A 5 -16.82 -10.37 -18.64
N ARG A 6 -16.76 -10.65 -19.95
CA ARG A 6 -17.13 -11.96 -20.51
C ARG A 6 -16.23 -13.09 -20.01
N LYS A 7 -14.90 -12.88 -19.99
CA LYS A 7 -13.95 -13.86 -19.47
C LYS A 7 -14.17 -14.14 -17.98
N LEU A 8 -14.37 -13.10 -17.16
CA LEU A 8 -14.71 -13.25 -15.74
C LEU A 8 -16.02 -14.03 -15.56
N GLY A 9 -17.03 -13.73 -16.37
CA GLY A 9 -18.30 -14.46 -16.35
C GLY A 9 -18.16 -15.94 -16.68
N GLN A 10 -17.30 -16.28 -17.65
CA GLN A 10 -16.98 -17.68 -17.96
C GLN A 10 -16.24 -18.38 -16.82
N GLN A 11 -15.21 -17.73 -16.25
CA GLN A 11 -14.44 -18.28 -15.14
C GLN A 11 -15.32 -18.51 -13.90
N LEU A 12 -16.20 -17.56 -13.58
CA LEU A 12 -17.17 -17.70 -12.50
C LEU A 12 -18.11 -18.88 -12.68
N ARG A 13 -18.57 -19.15 -13.91
CA ARG A 13 -19.39 -20.34 -14.20
C ARG A 13 -18.63 -21.64 -13.95
N ILE A 14 -17.35 -21.70 -14.42
CA ILE A 14 -16.48 -22.87 -14.22
C ILE A 14 -16.23 -23.10 -12.73
N ASN A 15 -15.87 -22.06 -11.97
CA ASN A 15 -15.60 -22.18 -10.54
C ASN A 15 -16.85 -22.60 -9.76
N ARG A 16 -18.03 -22.09 -10.13
CA ARG A 16 -19.31 -22.51 -9.55
C ARG A 16 -19.68 -23.96 -9.84
N SER A 17 -19.34 -24.45 -11.02
CA SER A 17 -19.53 -25.87 -11.36
C SER A 17 -18.62 -26.75 -10.50
N LYS A 18 -17.36 -26.37 -10.39
CA LYS A 18 -16.36 -27.10 -9.58
C LYS A 18 -16.74 -27.15 -8.10
N ILE A 19 -17.22 -26.05 -7.52
CA ILE A 19 -17.58 -26.00 -6.09
C ILE A 19 -18.74 -26.95 -5.75
N LYS A 20 -19.63 -27.22 -6.72
CA LYS A 20 -20.72 -28.20 -6.52
C LYS A 20 -20.24 -29.65 -6.52
N GLU A 21 -19.08 -29.90 -7.09
CA GLU A 21 -18.46 -31.23 -7.19
C GLU A 21 -17.46 -31.46 -6.05
N THR A 22 -17.09 -30.42 -5.31
CA THR A 22 -16.08 -30.47 -4.25
C THR A 22 -16.77 -30.61 -2.89
N SER A 23 -16.23 -31.44 -2.01
CA SER A 23 -16.74 -31.67 -0.64
C SER A 23 -16.39 -30.45 0.24
N ASP A 24 -17.32 -30.02 1.09
CA ASP A 24 -17.18 -28.86 2.02
C ASP A 24 -15.98 -28.94 2.99
N THR A 25 -15.34 -30.10 3.09
CA THR A 25 -14.22 -30.34 4.02
C THR A 25 -12.84 -30.14 3.38
N ASN A 26 -12.77 -29.69 2.15
CA ASN A 26 -11.51 -29.61 1.40
C ASN A 26 -11.02 -28.16 1.30
N THR A 27 -9.71 -27.92 1.48
CA THR A 27 -9.06 -26.61 1.27
C THR A 27 -9.36 -26.02 -0.11
N ASP A 28 -9.58 -26.87 -1.10
CA ASP A 28 -9.99 -26.48 -2.46
C ASP A 28 -11.35 -25.77 -2.50
N PHE A 29 -12.25 -26.06 -1.54
CA PHE A 29 -13.57 -25.41 -1.44
C PHE A 29 -13.41 -23.94 -1.05
N ASP A 30 -12.61 -23.65 -0.02
CA ASP A 30 -12.37 -22.28 0.48
C ASP A 30 -11.66 -21.43 -0.58
N ASP A 31 -10.72 -22.01 -1.31
CA ASP A 31 -10.02 -21.34 -2.42
C ASP A 31 -10.96 -21.00 -3.58
N LEU A 32 -11.86 -21.94 -3.93
CA LEU A 32 -12.87 -21.73 -4.97
C LEU A 32 -13.92 -20.68 -4.56
N ASP A 33 -14.38 -20.70 -3.31
CA ASP A 33 -15.33 -19.70 -2.80
C ASP A 33 -14.72 -18.31 -2.78
N SER A 34 -13.48 -18.20 -2.29
CA SER A 34 -12.71 -16.97 -2.30
C SER A 34 -12.48 -16.43 -3.73
N ALA A 35 -12.16 -17.31 -4.68
CA ALA A 35 -12.02 -16.95 -6.09
C ALA A 35 -13.35 -16.49 -6.72
N ILE A 36 -14.47 -17.09 -6.32
CA ILE A 36 -15.81 -16.69 -6.78
C ILE A 36 -16.16 -15.30 -6.25
N ARG A 37 -15.97 -15.04 -4.95
CA ARG A 37 -16.22 -13.73 -4.34
C ARG A 37 -15.39 -12.63 -5.00
N SER A 38 -14.09 -12.86 -5.16
CA SER A 38 -13.17 -11.94 -5.83
C SER A 38 -13.57 -11.67 -7.29
N GLY A 39 -13.99 -12.72 -8.00
CA GLY A 39 -14.45 -12.61 -9.38
C GLY A 39 -15.73 -11.80 -9.52
N TYR A 40 -16.68 -11.92 -8.58
CA TYR A 40 -17.88 -11.07 -8.56
C TYR A 40 -17.55 -9.63 -8.26
N PHE A 41 -16.69 -9.36 -7.29
CA PHE A 41 -16.22 -8.02 -6.96
C PHE A 41 -15.62 -7.31 -8.17
N LEU A 42 -14.71 -7.99 -8.87
CA LEU A 42 -14.09 -7.44 -10.09
C LEU A 42 -15.11 -7.21 -11.21
N LYS A 43 -16.04 -8.15 -11.40
CA LYS A 43 -17.07 -8.01 -12.44
C LYS A 43 -18.01 -6.87 -12.14
N ASP A 44 -18.43 -6.70 -10.90
CA ASP A 44 -19.32 -5.63 -10.45
C ASP A 44 -18.66 -4.25 -10.64
N GLY A 45 -17.43 -4.06 -10.16
CA GLY A 45 -16.71 -2.81 -10.35
C GLY A 45 -16.52 -2.45 -11.83
N LEU A 46 -16.15 -3.43 -12.66
CA LEU A 46 -16.06 -3.20 -14.12
C LEU A 46 -17.41 -2.81 -14.75
N SER A 47 -18.51 -3.35 -14.25
CA SER A 47 -19.86 -3.01 -14.71
C SER A 47 -20.28 -1.61 -14.25
N ASN A 48 -19.81 -1.18 -13.10
CA ASN A 48 -20.05 0.13 -12.47
C ASN A 48 -19.03 1.21 -12.93
N HIS A 49 -18.52 1.10 -14.16
CA HIS A 49 -17.63 2.07 -14.81
C HIS A 49 -16.22 2.17 -14.24
N GLU A 50 -15.81 1.32 -13.30
CA GLU A 50 -14.40 1.25 -12.89
C GLU A 50 -13.53 0.62 -13.99
N ASP A 51 -12.25 0.98 -14.02
CA ASP A 51 -11.25 0.37 -14.87
C ASP A 51 -10.39 -0.62 -14.07
N PHE A 52 -9.71 -1.50 -14.79
CA PHE A 52 -8.90 -2.56 -14.23
C PHE A 52 -7.43 -2.26 -14.39
N TYR A 53 -6.69 -2.37 -13.31
CA TYR A 53 -5.24 -2.12 -13.26
C TYR A 53 -4.49 -3.30 -12.66
N TYR A 54 -3.21 -3.38 -12.96
CA TYR A 54 -2.25 -4.20 -12.23
C TYR A 54 -1.42 -3.32 -11.31
N LEU A 55 -1.53 -3.53 -10.02
CA LEU A 55 -0.73 -2.87 -9.00
C LEU A 55 0.48 -3.73 -8.66
N ASN A 56 1.66 -3.10 -8.58
CA ASN A 56 2.88 -3.70 -8.05
C ASN A 56 3.45 -2.75 -7.00
N LEU A 57 3.85 -3.29 -5.86
CA LEU A 57 4.51 -2.54 -4.81
C LEU A 57 5.94 -3.07 -4.66
N LEU A 58 6.92 -2.19 -4.81
CA LEU A 58 8.33 -2.45 -4.53
C LEU A 58 8.76 -1.60 -3.33
N ILE A 59 9.35 -2.25 -2.34
CA ILE A 59 9.84 -1.58 -1.13
C ILE A 59 11.35 -1.75 -1.09
N THR A 60 12.08 -0.65 -1.05
CA THR A 60 13.53 -0.62 -0.89
C THR A 60 13.87 -0.28 0.55
N VAL A 61 14.58 -1.17 1.22
CA VAL A 61 15.08 -0.96 2.58
C VAL A 61 16.58 -0.69 2.50
N THR A 62 17.03 0.34 3.18
CA THR A 62 18.45 0.73 3.24
C THR A 62 18.95 0.78 4.68
N ALA A 63 20.23 0.45 4.88
CA ALA A 63 20.88 0.50 6.18
C ALA A 63 22.39 0.70 6.00
N ASP A 64 23.04 1.14 7.07
CA ASP A 64 24.50 1.39 7.06
C ASP A 64 25.30 0.11 7.34
N THR A 65 24.68 -0.86 8.02
CA THR A 65 25.32 -2.15 8.35
C THR A 65 24.43 -3.33 7.92
N PRO A 66 25.04 -4.50 7.62
CA PRO A 66 24.25 -5.70 7.27
C PRO A 66 23.29 -6.13 8.39
N ASP A 67 23.69 -6.06 9.65
CA ASP A 67 22.89 -6.47 10.78
C ASP A 67 21.65 -5.55 10.95
N ASP A 68 21.83 -4.23 10.78
CA ASP A 68 20.74 -3.27 10.78
C ASP A 68 19.80 -3.48 9.59
N LEU A 69 20.35 -3.83 8.42
CA LEU A 69 19.54 -4.17 7.24
C LEU A 69 18.64 -5.39 7.50
N ASP A 70 19.22 -6.44 8.07
CA ASP A 70 18.47 -7.66 8.38
C ASP A 70 17.36 -7.39 9.41
N TRP A 71 17.66 -6.60 10.43
CA TRP A 71 16.68 -6.18 11.41
C TRP A 71 15.54 -5.36 10.79
N LYS A 72 15.86 -4.33 9.99
CA LYS A 72 14.87 -3.49 9.29
C LYS A 72 14.01 -4.30 8.33
N CYS A 73 14.61 -5.23 7.60
CA CYS A 73 13.87 -6.12 6.71
C CYS A 73 12.91 -7.04 7.48
N ALA A 74 13.31 -7.54 8.64
CA ALA A 74 12.47 -8.38 9.49
C ALA A 74 11.28 -7.57 10.05
N GLU A 75 11.52 -6.36 10.55
CA GLU A 75 10.47 -5.48 11.07
C GLU A 75 9.48 -5.07 9.96
N MET A 76 9.99 -4.70 8.78
CA MET A 76 9.13 -4.38 7.64
C MET A 76 8.24 -5.57 7.23
N LYS A 77 8.80 -6.79 7.22
CA LYS A 77 8.01 -8.00 6.94
C LYS A 77 6.92 -8.23 7.98
N LYS A 78 7.23 -8.08 9.28
CA LYS A 78 6.24 -8.22 10.36
C LYS A 78 5.11 -7.22 10.21
N LEU A 79 5.45 -5.94 9.95
CA LEU A 79 4.48 -4.87 9.77
C LEU A 79 3.53 -5.17 8.60
N LEU A 80 4.05 -5.60 7.46
CA LEU A 80 3.23 -5.87 6.28
C LEU A 80 2.39 -7.14 6.44
N ILE A 81 2.92 -8.18 7.09
CA ILE A 81 2.14 -9.40 7.43
C ILE A 81 1.00 -9.06 8.38
N SER A 82 1.19 -8.14 9.34
CA SER A 82 0.12 -7.70 10.24
C SER A 82 -1.02 -6.96 9.52
N GLN A 83 -0.78 -6.51 8.29
CA GLN A 83 -1.76 -5.89 7.40
C GLN A 83 -2.25 -6.85 6.29
N ASP A 84 -2.13 -8.16 6.49
CA ASP A 84 -2.49 -9.21 5.52
C ASP A 84 -1.75 -9.09 4.17
N MET A 85 -0.59 -8.44 4.15
CA MET A 85 0.24 -8.31 2.96
C MET A 85 1.36 -9.34 2.96
N ASN A 86 1.34 -10.26 1.99
CA ASN A 86 2.42 -11.22 1.79
C ASN A 86 3.59 -10.58 1.04
N VAL A 87 4.76 -10.57 1.66
CA VAL A 87 5.99 -9.94 1.15
C VAL A 87 7.01 -10.99 0.75
N GLN A 88 7.55 -10.85 -0.45
CA GLN A 88 8.61 -11.70 -0.96
C GLN A 88 9.90 -10.90 -1.16
N SER A 89 11.01 -11.44 -0.68
CA SER A 89 12.33 -10.86 -0.95
C SER A 89 12.72 -11.06 -2.42
N CYS A 90 13.35 -10.05 -3.01
CA CYS A 90 13.83 -10.07 -4.40
C CYS A 90 15.18 -10.80 -4.51
N ASN A 91 15.27 -12.02 -3.93
CA ASN A 91 16.50 -12.82 -4.01
C ASN A 91 16.82 -13.16 -5.46
N PHE A 92 18.10 -13.02 -5.85
CA PHE A 92 18.63 -13.24 -7.20
C PHE A 92 18.06 -12.32 -8.29
N CYS A 93 17.30 -11.29 -7.92
CA CYS A 93 16.78 -10.27 -8.83
C CYS A 93 16.88 -8.86 -8.24
N GLN A 94 17.83 -8.62 -7.34
CA GLN A 94 18.02 -7.34 -6.65
C GLN A 94 18.29 -6.19 -7.61
N GLU A 95 19.11 -6.42 -8.63
CA GLU A 95 19.43 -5.41 -9.66
C GLU A 95 18.18 -5.00 -10.45
N GLN A 96 17.38 -5.98 -10.87
CA GLN A 96 16.13 -5.74 -11.59
C GLN A 96 15.12 -4.99 -10.69
N ALA A 97 15.05 -5.34 -9.41
CA ALA A 97 14.20 -4.67 -8.44
C ALA A 97 14.64 -3.22 -8.22
N LEU A 98 15.93 -2.98 -8.01
CA LEU A 98 16.48 -1.64 -7.85
C LEU A 98 16.22 -0.76 -9.10
N ARG A 99 16.50 -1.28 -10.29
CA ARG A 99 16.21 -0.56 -11.55
C ARG A 99 14.74 -0.25 -11.72
N SER A 100 13.86 -1.16 -11.29
CA SER A 100 12.40 -0.98 -11.38
C SER A 100 11.85 0.00 -10.33
N SER A 101 12.58 0.24 -9.23
CA SER A 101 12.20 1.22 -8.21
C SER A 101 12.54 2.67 -8.60
N PHE A 102 13.43 2.87 -9.57
CA PHE A 102 13.70 4.21 -10.07
C PHE A 102 12.54 4.78 -10.90
N PRO A 103 12.35 6.10 -10.95
CA PRO A 103 11.25 6.75 -11.70
C PRO A 103 11.47 6.71 -13.23
N LEU A 104 11.89 5.56 -13.74
CA LEU A 104 12.17 5.34 -15.17
C LEU A 104 10.96 4.76 -15.93
N VAL A 105 9.84 4.56 -15.24
CA VAL A 105 8.61 3.96 -15.79
C VAL A 105 8.88 2.60 -16.46
N LYS A 106 9.83 1.83 -15.95
CA LYS A 106 10.20 0.53 -16.48
C LYS A 106 10.21 -0.52 -15.37
N LEU A 107 9.21 -1.36 -15.34
CA LEU A 107 9.13 -2.51 -14.45
C LEU A 107 9.65 -3.76 -15.16
N ASP A 108 10.54 -4.50 -14.51
CA ASP A 108 11.03 -5.77 -15.04
C ASP A 108 9.88 -6.79 -15.15
N LYS A 109 9.85 -7.55 -16.26
CA LYS A 109 8.77 -8.49 -16.54
C LYS A 109 8.66 -9.59 -15.51
N SER A 110 9.77 -10.08 -14.98
CA SER A 110 9.77 -11.15 -13.98
C SER A 110 9.17 -10.67 -12.65
N LEU A 111 9.50 -9.45 -12.25
CA LEU A 111 8.94 -8.81 -11.07
C LEU A 111 7.46 -8.51 -11.25
N PHE A 112 7.07 -8.01 -12.43
CA PHE A 112 5.66 -7.78 -12.76
C PHE A 112 4.83 -9.04 -12.60
N GLU A 113 5.26 -10.15 -13.20
CA GLU A 113 4.49 -11.41 -13.14
C GLU A 113 4.39 -11.98 -11.72
N ARG A 114 5.40 -11.76 -10.87
CA ARG A 114 5.44 -12.27 -9.49
C ARG A 114 4.62 -11.43 -8.51
N SER A 115 4.56 -10.12 -8.70
CA SER A 115 4.00 -9.19 -7.71
C SER A 115 2.71 -8.51 -8.13
N LYS A 116 2.27 -8.68 -9.39
CA LYS A 116 1.04 -8.03 -9.87
C LYS A 116 -0.18 -8.42 -9.06
N ARG A 117 -0.97 -7.43 -8.69
CA ARG A 117 -2.28 -7.58 -8.04
C ARG A 117 -3.34 -6.89 -8.89
N ASN A 118 -4.48 -7.54 -8.99
CA ASN A 118 -5.64 -7.01 -9.69
C ASN A 118 -6.32 -5.97 -8.81
N VAL A 119 -6.44 -4.73 -9.30
CA VAL A 119 -7.14 -3.67 -8.58
C VAL A 119 -8.08 -2.93 -9.52
N LEU A 120 -9.15 -2.39 -8.94
CA LEU A 120 -10.08 -1.48 -9.61
C LEU A 120 -9.64 -0.04 -9.39
N THR A 121 -10.28 0.91 -10.10
CA THR A 121 -9.94 2.34 -10.02
C THR A 121 -9.92 2.86 -8.58
N LEU A 122 -10.91 2.51 -7.77
CA LEU A 122 -10.98 2.95 -6.38
C LEU A 122 -9.82 2.39 -5.55
N GLY A 123 -9.49 1.11 -5.73
CA GLY A 123 -8.34 0.48 -5.07
C GLY A 123 -7.00 1.09 -5.48
N ALA A 124 -6.83 1.40 -6.77
CA ALA A 124 -5.64 2.09 -7.26
C ALA A 124 -5.52 3.51 -6.69
N ALA A 125 -6.63 4.26 -6.64
CA ALA A 125 -6.67 5.59 -6.06
C ALA A 125 -6.36 5.59 -4.55
N SER A 126 -6.83 4.57 -3.82
CA SER A 126 -6.55 4.41 -2.39
C SER A 126 -5.07 4.15 -2.07
N CYS A 127 -4.29 3.68 -3.05
CA CYS A 127 -2.85 3.49 -2.91
C CYS A 127 -2.04 4.79 -3.07
N TYR A 128 -2.69 5.95 -3.29
CA TYR A 128 -2.00 7.23 -3.38
C TYR A 128 -1.39 7.63 -2.03
N PRO A 129 -0.05 7.71 -1.91
CA PRO A 129 0.61 7.83 -0.61
C PRO A 129 0.65 9.27 -0.08
N PHE A 130 0.21 10.26 -0.86
CA PHE A 130 0.35 11.69 -0.53
C PHE A 130 -0.97 12.33 -0.08
N THR A 131 -1.88 11.55 0.48
CA THR A 131 -3.18 12.04 0.98
C THR A 131 -3.08 12.74 2.31
N ALA A 132 -2.05 12.43 3.11
CA ALA A 132 -1.81 13.04 4.41
C ALA A 132 -0.31 13.33 4.58
N TYR A 133 -0.01 14.46 5.22
CA TYR A 133 1.33 14.79 5.68
C TYR A 133 1.36 14.63 7.19
N GLU A 134 2.27 13.80 7.68
CA GLU A 134 2.51 13.65 9.11
C GLU A 134 3.70 14.52 9.51
N LEU A 135 3.52 15.32 10.54
CA LEU A 135 4.56 16.12 11.15
C LEU A 135 4.74 15.61 12.58
N CYS A 136 5.54 14.56 12.70
CA CYS A 136 5.77 13.87 13.97
C CYS A 136 7.26 13.57 14.11
N ASP A 137 7.98 14.47 14.78
CA ASP A 137 9.39 14.26 15.11
C ASP A 137 9.49 13.29 16.30
N ASP A 138 10.61 12.57 16.43
CA ASP A 138 10.84 11.61 17.52
C ASP A 138 10.81 12.26 18.91
N ASN A 139 11.24 13.51 19.00
CA ASN A 139 11.22 14.35 20.19
C ASN A 139 10.61 15.69 19.83
N GLY A 140 10.16 16.47 20.82
CA GLY A 140 9.69 17.81 20.58
C GLY A 140 8.46 18.20 21.36
N ILE A 141 7.80 19.24 20.88
CA ILE A 141 6.60 19.81 21.52
C ILE A 141 5.36 19.31 20.79
N LEU A 142 4.41 18.74 21.53
CA LEU A 142 3.10 18.40 20.99
C LEU A 142 2.31 19.70 20.72
N LEU A 143 2.10 20.01 19.45
CA LEU A 143 1.34 21.18 19.02
C LEU A 143 -0.17 20.91 18.89
N GLY A 144 -0.57 19.66 18.67
CA GLY A 144 -1.96 19.27 18.54
C GLY A 144 -2.18 18.01 17.75
N VAL A 145 -3.39 17.87 17.21
CA VAL A 145 -3.82 16.73 16.39
C VAL A 145 -4.20 17.24 15.00
N ASN A 146 -3.71 16.58 13.98
CA ASN A 146 -4.04 16.87 12.60
C ASN A 146 -5.51 16.54 12.32
N LYS A 147 -6.29 17.51 11.87
CA LYS A 147 -7.73 17.33 11.59
C LYS A 147 -8.06 16.36 10.45
N HIS A 148 -7.11 16.12 9.56
CA HIS A 148 -7.35 15.29 8.36
C HIS A 148 -7.14 13.81 8.58
N ASN A 149 -6.14 13.44 9.39
CA ASN A 149 -5.74 12.05 9.60
C ASN A 149 -5.66 11.64 11.08
N ASN A 150 -6.01 12.54 12.02
CA ASN A 150 -5.93 12.33 13.47
C ASN A 150 -4.53 11.96 13.99
N SER A 151 -3.45 12.23 13.22
CA SER A 151 -2.08 12.05 13.68
C SER A 151 -1.68 13.13 14.67
N LEU A 152 -0.75 12.80 15.56
CA LEU A 152 -0.14 13.80 16.46
C LEU A 152 0.77 14.71 15.65
N ILE A 153 0.81 16.00 16.01
CA ILE A 153 1.75 16.98 15.49
C ILE A 153 2.77 17.25 16.57
N ILE A 154 3.96 16.65 16.43
CA ILE A 154 5.09 16.81 17.34
C ILE A 154 6.23 17.44 16.55
N VAL A 155 6.80 18.54 17.05
CA VAL A 155 7.84 19.29 16.34
C VAL A 155 9.00 19.59 17.28
N ASP A 156 10.20 19.15 16.90
CA ASP A 156 11.45 19.54 17.55
C ASP A 156 12.14 20.66 16.76
N ILE A 157 11.75 21.88 17.05
CA ILE A 157 12.30 23.08 16.41
C ILE A 157 13.81 23.27 16.60
N PHE A 158 14.40 22.61 17.60
CA PHE A 158 15.83 22.71 17.91
C PHE A 158 16.67 21.63 17.20
N ASP A 159 16.04 20.66 16.54
CA ASP A 159 16.78 19.68 15.74
C ASP A 159 17.33 20.32 14.47
N SER A 160 18.61 20.66 14.49
CA SER A 160 19.33 21.29 13.37
C SER A 160 19.47 20.39 12.13
N ARG A 161 19.20 19.08 12.25
CA ARG A 161 19.20 18.15 11.12
C ARG A 161 17.96 18.34 10.25
N ILE A 162 16.83 18.73 10.86
CA ILE A 162 15.54 18.94 10.19
C ILE A 162 15.31 20.43 9.93
N TYR A 163 15.51 21.26 10.96
CA TYR A 163 15.23 22.69 10.89
C TYR A 163 16.52 23.53 10.94
N LYS A 164 16.77 24.30 9.91
CA LYS A 164 17.97 25.16 9.81
C LYS A 164 17.95 26.34 10.79
N ASN A 165 16.79 26.68 11.32
CA ASN A 165 16.60 27.82 12.21
C ASN A 165 15.46 27.54 13.20
N ALA A 166 15.68 27.79 14.47
CA ALA A 166 14.73 27.58 15.56
C ALA A 166 13.77 28.77 15.81
N ASN A 167 13.78 29.80 14.94
CA ASN A 167 12.88 30.92 15.09
C ASN A 167 11.47 30.60 14.60
N ILE A 168 10.48 30.88 15.44
CA ILE A 168 9.06 30.70 15.11
C ILE A 168 8.37 32.08 15.15
N ALA A 169 7.57 32.36 14.13
CA ALA A 169 6.68 33.52 14.11
C ALA A 169 5.22 33.05 14.11
N ILE A 170 4.44 33.42 15.12
CA ILE A 170 3.02 33.14 15.21
C ILE A 170 2.25 34.42 14.89
N LEU A 171 1.58 34.40 13.74
CA LEU A 171 0.82 35.56 13.24
C LEU A 171 -0.69 35.25 13.34
N GLY A 172 -1.46 36.26 13.69
CA GLY A 172 -2.91 36.17 13.77
C GLY A 172 -3.57 37.51 13.99
N THR A 173 -4.82 37.64 13.58
CA THR A 173 -5.64 38.80 13.82
C THR A 173 -5.94 38.97 15.31
N SER A 174 -6.35 40.17 15.71
CA SER A 174 -6.81 40.43 17.09
C SER A 174 -8.02 39.52 17.40
N GLY A 175 -8.03 38.89 18.56
CA GLY A 175 -9.09 37.95 18.96
C GLY A 175 -9.00 36.51 18.38
N SER A 176 -7.94 36.18 17.63
CA SER A 176 -7.75 34.82 17.06
C SER A 176 -7.29 33.77 18.08
N GLY A 177 -7.18 34.09 19.37
CA GLY A 177 -6.79 33.16 20.42
C GLY A 177 -5.29 32.84 20.50
N LYS A 178 -4.42 33.66 19.90
CA LYS A 178 -2.96 33.46 19.94
C LYS A 178 -2.32 33.70 21.30
N THR A 179 -3.00 34.43 22.18
CA THR A 179 -2.52 34.78 23.53
C THR A 179 -3.56 34.28 24.53
N PHE A 180 -3.28 33.22 25.25
CA PHE A 180 -4.03 32.75 26.39
C PHE A 180 -3.09 32.59 27.57
#